data_f770b2a9631e07e0fbad0a3f75699141
#
_entry.id   f770b2a9631e07e0fbad0a3f75699141
#
_cell.length_a   1.000
_cell.length_b   1.000
_cell.length_c   1.000
_cell.angle_alpha   90.00
_cell.angle_beta   90.00
_cell.angle_gamma   90.00
#
_symmetry.space_group_name_H-M   'P 1'
#
loop_
_entity.id
_entity.type
_entity.pdbx_description
1 polymer ?
#
loop_
_entity_poly.entity_id
_entity_poly.type
_entity_poly.pdbx_seq_one_letter_code
_entity_poly.pdbx_strand_id
1 'polypeptide(L)'
;VASLDDILTTQKNGVQGINALNHTTQNIAGTVNTYEISATTYFATTIGWVAKVSVIVAGSTTGAIYDANSIGTAVTGFRLAIIPNTVGIYTINMPVNKGIVITPGTGMIVAVSYS
;
A
#
# COMPACT_ATOMS: atom_id res chain seq x y z
N VAL A 1 -47.58 -2.01 -8.55
CA VAL A 1 -47.02 -2.18 -7.20
C VAL A 1 -45.79 -3.07 -7.32
N ALA A 2 -44.67 -2.65 -6.75
CA ALA A 2 -43.46 -3.46 -6.71
C ALA A 2 -43.73 -4.75 -5.89
N SER A 3 -43.25 -5.87 -6.43
CA SER A 3 -43.32 -7.14 -5.73
C SER A 3 -42.31 -7.20 -4.58
N LEU A 4 -42.50 -8.13 -3.66
CA LEU A 4 -41.51 -8.38 -2.60
C LEU A 4 -40.15 -8.78 -3.19
N ASP A 5 -40.16 -9.54 -4.28
CA ASP A 5 -38.91 -9.94 -4.97
C ASP A 5 -38.15 -8.73 -5.55
N ASP A 6 -38.88 -7.75 -6.10
CA ASP A 6 -38.26 -6.51 -6.61
C ASP A 6 -37.61 -5.71 -5.49
N ILE A 7 -38.28 -5.58 -4.35
CA ILE A 7 -37.75 -4.91 -3.15
C ILE A 7 -36.49 -5.62 -2.65
N LEU A 8 -36.54 -6.94 -2.55
CA LEU A 8 -35.41 -7.74 -2.09
C LEU A 8 -34.21 -7.62 -3.01
N THR A 9 -34.42 -7.64 -4.34
CA THR A 9 -33.35 -7.46 -5.33
C THR A 9 -32.70 -6.08 -5.21
N THR A 10 -33.51 -5.02 -5.04
CA THR A 10 -33.00 -3.66 -4.85
C THR A 10 -32.14 -3.54 -3.58
N GLN A 11 -32.59 -4.11 -2.46
CA GLN A 11 -31.82 -4.12 -1.22
C GLN A 11 -30.50 -4.89 -1.37
N LYS A 12 -30.52 -6.04 -2.02
CA LYS A 12 -29.33 -6.84 -2.29
C LYS A 12 -28.31 -6.07 -3.13
N ASN A 13 -28.75 -5.38 -4.17
CA ASN A 13 -27.88 -4.56 -5.02
C ASN A 13 -27.27 -3.40 -4.23
N GLY A 14 -28.03 -2.77 -3.34
CA GLY A 14 -27.51 -1.71 -2.47
C GLY A 14 -26.42 -2.21 -1.53
N VAL A 15 -26.58 -3.37 -0.92
CA VAL A 15 -25.57 -3.99 -0.05
C VAL A 15 -24.31 -4.33 -0.83
N GLN A 16 -24.43 -4.88 -2.02
CA GLN A 16 -23.27 -5.18 -2.88
C GLN A 16 -22.48 -3.92 -3.24
N GLY A 17 -23.17 -2.81 -3.55
CA GLY A 17 -22.54 -1.52 -3.83
C GLY A 17 -21.78 -0.97 -2.61
N ILE A 18 -22.34 -1.06 -1.42
CA ILE A 18 -21.69 -0.65 -0.17
C ILE A 18 -20.44 -1.50 0.10
N ASN A 19 -20.52 -2.81 -0.08
CA ASN A 19 -19.38 -3.71 0.11
C ASN A 19 -18.24 -3.40 -0.86
N ALA A 20 -18.54 -3.13 -2.13
CA ALA A 20 -17.54 -2.74 -3.12
C ALA A 20 -16.87 -1.41 -2.74
N LEU A 21 -17.62 -0.42 -2.28
CA LEU A 21 -17.10 0.87 -1.83
C LEU A 21 -16.19 0.71 -0.60
N ASN A 22 -16.58 -0.10 0.38
CA ASN A 22 -15.77 -0.38 1.56
C ASN A 22 -14.46 -1.05 1.19
N HIS A 23 -14.47 -2.01 0.26
CA HIS A 23 -13.27 -2.67 -0.21
C HIS A 23 -12.31 -1.69 -0.89
N THR A 24 -12.81 -0.80 -1.73
CA THR A 24 -12.01 0.25 -2.36
C THR A 24 -11.40 1.20 -1.32
N THR A 25 -12.16 1.60 -0.31
CA THR A 25 -11.67 2.44 0.79
C THR A 25 -10.56 1.75 1.58
N GLN A 26 -10.70 0.46 1.87
CA GLN A 26 -9.67 -0.34 2.54
C GLN A 26 -8.40 -0.44 1.71
N ASN A 27 -8.49 -0.62 0.40
CA ASN A 27 -7.33 -0.67 -0.48
C ASN A 27 -6.55 0.65 -0.47
N ILE A 28 -7.22 1.78 -0.51
CA ILE A 28 -6.59 3.12 -0.44
C ILE A 28 -5.94 3.37 0.92
N ALA A 29 -6.62 3.00 2.01
CA ALA A 29 -6.11 3.16 3.37
C ALA A 29 -5.03 2.14 3.74
N GLY A 30 -4.97 1.01 3.02
CA GLY A 30 -4.15 -0.13 3.36
C GLY A 30 -4.84 -1.07 4.36
N THR A 31 -4.66 -2.36 4.17
CA THR A 31 -5.25 -3.41 5.03
C THR A 31 -4.21 -4.13 5.87
N VAL A 32 -2.94 -3.99 5.53
CA VAL A 32 -1.81 -4.64 6.19
C VAL A 32 -0.73 -3.61 6.48
N ASN A 33 -0.08 -3.75 7.61
CA ASN A 33 1.08 -2.94 7.99
C ASN A 33 2.31 -3.81 8.16
N THR A 34 3.47 -3.29 7.76
CA THR A 34 4.74 -3.78 8.25
C THR A 34 5.11 -3.04 9.53
N TYR A 35 6.06 -3.58 10.26
CA TYR A 35 6.65 -2.92 11.43
C TYR A 35 8.07 -2.46 11.06
N GLU A 36 8.73 -1.81 11.91
CA GLU A 36 10.07 -1.24 11.85
C GLU A 36 11.03 -1.88 10.83
N ILE A 37 11.00 -1.39 9.59
CA ILE A 37 11.90 -1.83 8.51
C ILE A 37 13.16 -0.97 8.57
N SER A 38 14.32 -1.61 8.78
CA SER A 38 15.63 -0.94 8.86
C SER A 38 16.59 -1.34 7.73
N ALA A 39 16.20 -2.27 6.88
CA ALA A 39 16.98 -2.76 5.75
C ALA A 39 16.07 -3.00 4.54
N THR A 40 16.66 -3.18 3.36
CA THR A 40 15.90 -3.52 2.15
C THR A 40 15.05 -4.76 2.37
N THR A 41 13.75 -4.64 2.17
CA THR A 41 12.76 -5.69 2.43
C THR A 41 11.81 -5.85 1.26
N TYR A 42 11.53 -7.10 0.91
CA TYR A 42 10.51 -7.47 -0.08
C TYR A 42 9.25 -7.98 0.63
N PHE A 43 8.10 -7.49 0.20
CA PHE A 43 6.81 -8.03 0.63
C PHE A 43 6.18 -8.81 -0.51
N ALA A 44 5.81 -10.05 -0.21
CA ALA A 44 5.19 -10.91 -1.20
C ALA A 44 3.78 -10.41 -1.54
N THR A 45 3.64 -9.79 -2.71
CA THR A 45 2.36 -9.47 -3.31
C THR A 45 2.50 -9.56 -4.83
N THR A 46 1.45 -9.96 -5.52
CA THR A 46 1.45 -10.02 -6.99
C THR A 46 0.87 -8.74 -7.58
N ILE A 47 -0.29 -8.34 -7.11
CA ILE A 47 -0.94 -7.08 -7.44
C ILE A 47 -1.45 -6.48 -6.13
N GLY A 48 -1.13 -5.24 -5.86
CA GLY A 48 -1.50 -4.61 -4.62
C GLY A 48 -1.46 -3.09 -4.68
N TRP A 49 -1.45 -2.49 -3.52
CA TRP A 49 -1.52 -1.05 -3.36
C TRP A 49 -0.63 -0.62 -2.20
N VAL A 50 0.26 0.33 -2.44
CA VAL A 50 1.01 0.99 -1.36
C VAL A 50 0.21 2.21 -0.91
N ALA A 51 -0.27 2.18 0.32
CA ALA A 51 -1.08 3.27 0.86
C ALA A 51 -0.22 4.37 1.46
N LYS A 52 0.50 4.08 2.52
CA LYS A 52 1.28 5.06 3.29
C LYS A 52 2.61 4.49 3.75
N VAL A 53 3.57 5.40 3.95
CA VAL A 53 4.85 5.09 4.58
C VAL A 53 5.01 6.00 5.79
N SER A 54 5.31 5.43 6.94
CA SER A 54 5.64 6.15 8.16
C SER A 54 7.15 6.09 8.38
N VAL A 55 7.82 7.23 8.40
CA VAL A 55 9.23 7.32 8.80
C VAL A 55 9.26 7.50 10.31
N ILE A 56 9.70 6.46 11.01
CA ILE A 56 9.74 6.42 12.47
C ILE A 56 11.04 7.04 12.97
N VAL A 57 12.17 6.71 12.32
CA VAL A 57 13.49 7.28 12.60
C VAL A 57 14.05 7.84 11.30
N ALA A 58 14.41 9.11 11.33
CA ALA A 58 15.04 9.77 10.18
C ALA A 58 16.43 9.19 9.92
N GLY A 59 16.76 8.98 8.63
CA GLY A 59 18.06 8.53 8.22
C GLY A 59 18.97 9.68 7.78
N SER A 60 20.17 9.34 7.39
CA SER A 60 21.10 10.29 6.77
C SER A 60 20.90 10.43 5.25
N THR A 61 20.20 9.47 4.63
CA THR A 61 19.85 9.49 3.21
C THR A 61 18.37 9.19 3.04
N THR A 62 17.81 9.49 1.85
CA THR A 62 16.44 9.14 1.51
C THR A 62 16.33 7.64 1.23
N GLY A 63 15.11 7.10 1.43
CA GLY A 63 14.76 5.75 1.02
C GLY A 63 14.01 5.73 -0.31
N ALA A 64 13.60 4.53 -0.74
CA ALA A 64 12.84 4.35 -1.97
C ALA A 64 11.88 3.17 -1.87
N ILE A 65 10.83 3.20 -2.69
CA ILE A 65 9.85 2.14 -2.87
C ILE A 65 9.90 1.68 -4.33
N TYR A 66 9.96 0.38 -4.54
CA TYR A 66 10.04 -0.23 -5.86
C TYR A 66 8.86 -1.18 -6.11
N ASP A 67 8.39 -1.22 -7.35
CA ASP A 67 7.47 -2.24 -7.86
C ASP A 67 8.30 -3.38 -8.44
N ALA A 68 8.63 -4.35 -7.62
CA ALA A 68 9.51 -5.47 -7.99
C ALA A 68 9.13 -6.74 -7.26
N ASN A 69 9.42 -7.88 -7.86
CA ASN A 69 9.10 -9.20 -7.31
C ASN A 69 10.26 -9.85 -6.55
N SER A 70 11.35 -9.14 -6.40
CA SER A 70 12.50 -9.55 -5.57
C SER A 70 13.40 -8.35 -5.28
N ILE A 71 14.25 -8.47 -4.27
CA ILE A 71 15.24 -7.43 -3.95
C ILE A 71 16.20 -7.23 -5.14
N GLY A 72 16.59 -8.30 -5.82
CA GLY A 72 17.52 -8.24 -6.94
C GLY A 72 16.99 -7.52 -8.18
N THR A 73 15.66 -7.44 -8.35
CA THR A 73 14.99 -6.74 -9.46
C THR A 73 14.53 -5.34 -9.10
N ALA A 74 14.77 -4.90 -7.88
CA ALA A 74 14.43 -3.55 -7.39
C ALA A 74 15.48 -2.54 -7.89
N VAL A 75 15.33 -2.14 -9.14
CA VAL A 75 16.22 -1.21 -9.83
C VAL A 75 15.52 0.12 -10.08
N THR A 76 16.26 1.17 -10.39
CA THR A 76 15.74 2.53 -10.59
C THR A 76 14.59 2.60 -11.59
N GLY A 77 14.57 1.74 -12.61
CA GLY A 77 13.47 1.67 -13.59
C GLY A 77 12.12 1.26 -13.02
N PHE A 78 12.08 0.64 -11.85
CA PHE A 78 10.87 0.21 -11.17
C PHE A 78 10.60 0.98 -9.88
N ARG A 79 11.30 2.06 -9.65
CA ARG A 79 11.12 2.91 -8.47
C ARG A 79 9.80 3.67 -8.58
N LEU A 80 8.95 3.54 -7.56
CA LEU A 80 7.66 4.23 -7.49
C LEU A 80 7.76 5.57 -6.78
N ALA A 81 8.50 5.64 -5.68
CA ALA A 81 8.55 6.84 -4.85
C ALA A 81 9.86 6.91 -4.06
N ILE A 82 10.21 8.12 -3.66
CA ILE A 82 11.29 8.40 -2.72
C ILE A 82 10.69 8.58 -1.33
N ILE A 83 11.28 7.92 -0.33
CA ILE A 83 10.92 8.09 1.07
C ILE A 83 11.76 9.22 1.63
N PRO A 84 11.16 10.35 2.06
CA PRO A 84 11.92 11.44 2.68
C PRO A 84 12.64 10.98 3.95
N ASN A 85 13.79 11.56 4.25
CA ASN A 85 14.56 11.25 5.45
C ASN A 85 14.15 12.10 6.66
N THR A 86 12.87 12.46 6.73
CA THR A 86 12.27 13.24 7.83
C THR A 86 11.15 12.42 8.46
N VAL A 87 11.08 12.41 9.79
CA VAL A 87 10.01 11.72 10.54
C VAL A 87 8.64 12.25 10.12
N GLY A 88 7.71 11.35 9.86
CA GLY A 88 6.35 11.69 9.46
C GLY A 88 5.66 10.54 8.74
N ILE A 89 4.41 10.76 8.40
CA ILE A 89 3.59 9.82 7.62
C ILE A 89 3.37 10.42 6.24
N TYR A 90 3.73 9.65 5.21
CA TYR A 90 3.65 10.09 3.82
C TYR A 90 2.66 9.22 3.05
N THR A 91 1.74 9.87 2.34
CA THR A 91 0.76 9.20 1.50
C THR A 91 1.38 8.87 0.15
N ILE A 92 1.35 7.62 -0.25
CA ILE A 92 1.89 7.15 -1.53
C ILE A 92 0.75 6.91 -2.52
N ASN A 93 -0.26 6.09 -2.15
CA ASN A 93 -1.44 5.78 -2.95
C ASN A 93 -1.12 5.33 -4.38
N MET A 94 -0.22 4.37 -4.51
CA MET A 94 0.19 3.86 -5.81
C MET A 94 -0.06 2.36 -5.94
N PRO A 95 -0.55 1.89 -7.10
CA PRO A 95 -0.69 0.47 -7.35
C PRO A 95 0.67 -0.18 -7.60
N VAL A 96 0.79 -1.46 -7.26
CA VAL A 96 1.96 -2.29 -7.59
C VAL A 96 1.50 -3.51 -8.38
N ASN A 97 2.30 -3.90 -9.37
CA ASN A 97 1.97 -5.00 -10.28
C ASN A 97 2.84 -6.24 -10.06
N LYS A 98 3.99 -6.09 -9.43
CA LYS A 98 4.97 -7.17 -9.25
C LYS A 98 5.18 -7.53 -7.79
N GLY A 99 5.21 -6.55 -6.93
CA GLY A 99 5.45 -6.68 -5.51
C GLY A 99 5.96 -5.37 -4.94
N ILE A 100 6.20 -5.34 -3.64
CA ILE A 100 6.67 -4.15 -2.95
C ILE A 100 8.06 -4.42 -2.39
N VAL A 101 9.04 -3.63 -2.80
CA VAL A 101 10.37 -3.61 -2.21
C VAL A 101 10.62 -2.24 -1.60
N ILE A 102 10.98 -2.21 -0.34
CA ILE A 102 11.30 -1.00 0.40
C ILE A 102 12.79 -0.99 0.70
N THR A 103 13.45 0.11 0.33
CA THR A 103 14.85 0.36 0.68
C THR A 103 14.91 1.60 1.55
N PRO A 104 14.98 1.47 2.89
CA PRO A 104 15.16 2.61 3.78
C PRO A 104 16.51 3.28 3.54
N GLY A 105 16.58 4.58 3.80
CA GLY A 105 17.87 5.27 3.81
C GLY A 105 18.77 4.79 4.96
N THR A 106 20.01 5.21 4.96
CA THR A 106 21.00 4.82 5.98
C THR A 106 20.54 5.29 7.36
N GLY A 107 20.35 4.35 8.27
CA GLY A 107 19.89 4.63 9.64
C GLY A 107 18.38 4.92 9.76
N MET A 108 17.64 4.87 8.66
CA MET A 108 16.19 5.11 8.63
C MET A 108 15.43 3.86 9.08
N ILE A 109 14.35 4.08 9.84
CA ILE A 109 13.38 3.04 10.21
C ILE A 109 12.01 3.49 9.71
N VAL A 110 11.34 2.61 8.96
CA VAL A 110 10.03 2.90 8.35
C VAL A 110 9.04 1.79 8.63
N ALA A 111 7.75 2.12 8.55
CA ALA A 111 6.65 1.18 8.48
C ALA A 111 5.81 1.50 7.23
N VAL A 112 5.24 0.48 6.62
CA VAL A 112 4.48 0.62 5.37
C VAL A 112 3.10 0.01 5.54
N SER A 113 2.09 0.77 5.13
CA SER A 113 0.70 0.32 5.01
C SER A 113 0.42 -0.02 3.55
N TYR A 114 -0.10 -1.21 3.29
CA TYR A 114 -0.37 -1.69 1.94
C TYR A 114 -1.57 -2.64 1.91
N SER A 115 -2.01 -2.99 0.74
CA SER A 115 -3.10 -3.97 0.56
C SER A 115 -2.86 -4.87 -0.65
#